data_29e57988c3e691bd9d5032567fa64583
#
_entry.id   29e57988c3e691bd9d5032567fa64583
#
_cell.length_a   1.000
_cell.length_b   1.000
_cell.length_c   1.000
_cell.angle_alpha   90.00
_cell.angle_beta   90.00
_cell.angle_gamma   90.00
#
_symmetry.space_group_name_H-M   'P 1'
#
loop_
_entity.id
_entity.type
_entity.pdbx_description
1 polymer ?
#
loop_
_entity_poly.entity_id
_entity_poly.type
_entity_poly.pdbx_seq_one_letter_code
_entity_poly.pdbx_strand_id
1 'polypeptide(L)' 'MRSSARKQVRNRGTNTRLHTLEKKYAEVLGAGKREDAVKAFQVVASAWDKAAKTGTVPKARASRKKSRLALQLNKLK' A
#
# COMPACT_ATOMS: atom_id res chain seq x y z
N MET A 1 -9.40 -15.19 18.01
CA MET A 1 -9.09 -16.21 17.04
C MET A 1 -10.20 -16.50 16.06
N ARG A 2 -11.36 -16.76 16.58
CA ARG A 2 -12.49 -17.05 15.70
C ARG A 2 -12.88 -15.87 14.84
N SER A 3 -12.81 -14.68 15.39
CA SER A 3 -13.07 -13.49 14.59
C SER A 3 -12.03 -13.29 13.51
N SER A 4 -10.89 -13.97 13.65
CA SER A 4 -9.84 -13.92 12.65
C SER A 4 -10.27 -14.49 11.31
N ALA A 5 -11.09 -15.51 11.33
CA ALA A 5 -11.57 -16.11 10.09
C ALA A 5 -12.36 -15.14 9.26
N ARG A 6 -13.26 -14.39 9.88
CA ARG A 6 -14.04 -13.38 9.19
C ARG A 6 -13.16 -12.26 8.69
N LYS A 7 -12.22 -11.83 9.53
CA LYS A 7 -11.30 -10.78 9.14
C LYS A 7 -10.45 -11.21 7.97
N GLN A 8 -10.08 -12.49 7.93
CA GLN A 8 -9.29 -13.00 6.82
C GLN A 8 -10.04 -12.87 5.49
N VAL A 9 -11.33 -13.12 5.51
CA VAL A 9 -12.13 -12.98 4.29
C VAL A 9 -12.14 -11.53 3.82
N ARG A 10 -12.37 -10.59 4.73
CA ARG A 10 -12.29 -9.17 4.41
C ARG A 10 -10.89 -8.76 4.00
N ASN A 11 -9.92 -9.24 4.78
CA ASN A 11 -8.53 -8.89 4.54
C ASN A 11 -8.05 -9.34 3.18
N ARG A 12 -8.57 -10.46 2.70
CA ARG A 12 -8.18 -10.98 1.40
C ARG A 12 -8.49 -9.96 0.30
N GLY A 13 -9.71 -9.42 0.31
CA GLY A 13 -10.08 -8.41 -0.68
C GLY A 13 -9.25 -7.15 -0.56
N THR A 14 -9.06 -6.66 0.67
CA THR A 14 -8.27 -5.47 0.92
C THR A 14 -6.81 -5.69 0.56
N ASN A 15 -6.26 -6.83 0.95
CA ASN A 15 -4.87 -7.14 0.64
C ASN A 15 -4.63 -7.25 -0.85
N THR A 16 -5.58 -7.81 -1.59
CA THR A 16 -5.48 -7.89 -3.04
C THR A 16 -5.44 -6.50 -3.65
N ARG A 17 -6.29 -5.60 -3.17
CA ARG A 17 -6.32 -4.22 -3.66
C ARG A 17 -5.00 -3.51 -3.35
N LEU A 18 -4.50 -3.67 -2.12
CA LEU A 18 -3.23 -3.06 -1.74
C LEU A 18 -2.09 -3.59 -2.61
N HIS A 19 -2.09 -4.88 -2.85
CA HIS A 19 -1.08 -5.52 -3.67
C HIS A 19 -1.12 -4.99 -5.10
N THR A 20 -2.31 -4.84 -5.66
CA THR A 20 -2.49 -4.31 -7.00
C THR A 20 -1.97 -2.89 -7.10
N LEU A 21 -2.27 -2.05 -6.10
CA LEU A 21 -1.81 -0.68 -6.08
C LEU A 21 -0.29 -0.60 -5.99
N GLU A 22 0.30 -1.44 -5.13
CA GLU A 22 1.75 -1.50 -5.03
C GLU A 22 2.40 -1.90 -6.34
N LYS A 23 1.78 -2.85 -7.03
CA LYS A 23 2.29 -3.33 -8.31
C LYS A 23 2.29 -2.21 -9.34
N LYS A 24 1.20 -1.45 -9.41
CA LYS A 24 1.13 -0.31 -10.32
C LYS A 24 2.18 0.73 -9.98
N TYR A 25 2.37 0.98 -8.69
CA TYR A 25 3.37 1.92 -8.23
C TYR A 25 4.77 1.47 -8.66
N ALA A 26 5.05 0.18 -8.49
CA ALA A 26 6.34 -0.37 -8.89
C ALA A 26 6.57 -0.25 -10.39
N GLU A 27 5.51 -0.46 -11.18
CA GLU A 27 5.60 -0.33 -12.64
C GLU A 27 5.94 1.11 -13.04
N VAL A 28 5.29 2.07 -12.40
CA VAL A 28 5.54 3.49 -12.68
C VAL A 28 6.95 3.86 -12.28
N LEU A 29 7.42 3.34 -11.14
CA LEU A 29 8.80 3.56 -10.70
C LEU A 29 9.80 2.98 -11.70
N GLY A 30 9.51 1.80 -12.19
CA GLY A 30 10.36 1.16 -13.19
C GLY A 30 10.40 1.92 -14.50
N ALA A 31 9.31 2.61 -14.83
CA ALA A 31 9.25 3.44 -16.03
C ALA A 31 9.99 4.76 -15.86
N GLY A 32 10.35 5.12 -14.64
CA GLY A 32 11.07 6.35 -14.37
C GLY A 32 10.22 7.61 -14.39
N LYS A 33 8.92 7.46 -14.36
CA LYS A 33 8.00 8.60 -14.39
C LYS A 33 7.70 9.09 -12.99
N ARG A 34 8.47 10.07 -12.55
CA ARG A 34 8.37 10.56 -11.19
C ARG A 34 7.00 11.13 -10.85
N GLU A 35 6.44 11.93 -11.75
CA GLU A 35 5.13 12.54 -11.50
C GLU A 35 4.05 11.49 -11.31
N ASP A 36 4.05 10.48 -12.19
CA ASP A 36 3.10 9.39 -12.07
C ASP A 36 3.38 8.58 -10.79
N ALA A 37 4.65 8.42 -10.44
CA ALA A 37 5.02 7.71 -9.24
C ALA A 37 4.51 8.43 -7.99
N VAL A 38 4.60 9.76 -7.95
CA VAL A 38 4.09 10.54 -6.83
C VAL A 38 2.59 10.32 -6.68
N LYS A 39 1.85 10.38 -7.78
CA LYS A 39 0.42 10.17 -7.75
C LYS A 39 0.08 8.75 -7.30
N ALA A 40 0.80 7.77 -7.84
CA ALA A 40 0.59 6.38 -7.44
C ALA A 40 0.91 6.19 -5.96
N PHE A 41 1.98 6.81 -5.48
CA PHE A 41 2.34 6.74 -4.08
C PHE A 41 1.23 7.28 -3.19
N GLN A 42 0.65 8.41 -3.55
CA GLN A 42 -0.43 9.00 -2.76
C GLN A 42 -1.62 8.04 -2.66
N VAL A 43 -1.96 7.40 -3.77
CA VAL A 43 -3.06 6.45 -3.79
C VAL A 43 -2.75 5.24 -2.91
N VAL A 44 -1.55 4.69 -3.04
CA VAL A 44 -1.14 3.52 -2.26
C VAL A 44 -1.08 3.86 -0.78
N ALA A 45 -0.48 5.00 -0.43
CA ALA A 45 -0.37 5.43 0.95
C ALA A 45 -1.74 5.63 1.57
N SER A 46 -2.66 6.24 0.83
CA SER A 46 -4.02 6.46 1.30
C SER A 46 -4.72 5.12 1.54
N ALA A 47 -4.53 4.16 0.64
CA ALA A 47 -5.14 2.85 0.80
C ALA A 47 -4.61 2.13 2.03
N TRP A 48 -3.30 2.23 2.29
CA TRP A 48 -2.70 1.63 3.49
C TRP A 48 -3.22 2.30 4.75
N ASP A 49 -3.36 3.63 4.74
CA ASP A 49 -3.92 4.35 5.88
C ASP A 49 -5.34 3.90 6.18
N LYS A 50 -6.16 3.76 5.14
CA LYS A 50 -7.52 3.29 5.33
C LYS A 50 -7.55 1.88 5.88
N ALA A 51 -6.71 1.00 5.37
CA ALA A 51 -6.64 -0.37 5.84
C ALA A 51 -6.23 -0.43 7.32
N ALA A 52 -5.30 0.43 7.73
CA ALA A 52 -4.88 0.50 9.13
C ALA A 52 -6.00 1.07 9.99
N LYS A 53 -6.72 2.05 9.49
CA LYS A 53 -7.80 2.69 10.21
C LYS A 53 -8.95 1.71 10.48
N THR A 54 -9.26 0.87 9.51
CA THR A 54 -10.34 -0.12 9.66
C THR A 54 -9.88 -1.37 10.38
N GLY A 55 -8.59 -1.46 10.72
CA GLY A 55 -8.06 -2.61 11.42
C GLY A 55 -7.73 -3.80 10.54
N THR A 56 -7.78 -3.62 9.22
CA THR A 56 -7.45 -4.69 8.28
C THR A 56 -5.98 -5.05 8.36
N VAL A 57 -5.12 -4.04 8.52
CA VAL A 57 -3.69 -4.24 8.72
C VAL A 57 -3.23 -3.48 9.96
N PRO A 58 -2.16 -3.93 10.64
CA PRO A 58 -1.61 -3.21 11.77
C PRO A 58 -1.09 -1.84 11.35
N LYS A 59 -1.24 -0.85 12.23
CA LYS A 59 -0.73 0.50 11.95
C LYS A 59 0.77 0.48 11.73
N ALA A 60 1.49 -0.32 12.50
CA ALA A 60 2.93 -0.42 12.36
C ALA A 60 3.32 -0.91 10.97
N ARG A 61 2.57 -1.87 10.45
CA ARG A 61 2.83 -2.41 9.12
C ARG A 61 2.56 -1.37 8.04
N ALA A 62 1.45 -0.65 8.16
CA ALA A 62 1.09 0.39 7.20
C ALA A 62 2.14 1.49 7.20
N SER A 63 2.59 1.91 8.39
CA SER A 63 3.60 2.94 8.54
C SER A 63 4.91 2.49 7.88
N ARG A 64 5.31 1.25 8.12
CA ARG A 64 6.54 0.70 7.54
C ARG A 64 6.45 0.66 6.01
N LYS A 65 5.32 0.23 5.49
CA LYS A 65 5.13 0.17 4.04
C LYS A 65 5.19 1.55 3.41
N LYS A 66 4.53 2.52 4.00
CA LYS A 66 4.57 3.89 3.48
C LYS A 66 5.99 4.43 3.47
N SER A 67 6.74 4.15 4.53
CA SER A 67 8.12 4.58 4.61
C SER A 67 8.98 3.97 3.51
N ARG A 68 8.82 2.67 3.28
CA ARG A 68 9.55 1.97 2.24
C ARG A 68 9.22 2.49 0.85
N LEU A 69 7.93 2.70 0.60
CA LEU A 69 7.49 3.20 -0.69
C LEU A 69 8.02 4.62 -0.93
N ALA A 70 8.04 5.43 0.12
CA ALA A 70 8.59 6.78 0.02
C ALA A 70 10.08 6.75 -0.31
N LEU A 71 10.81 5.82 0.28
CA LEU A 71 12.24 5.67 0.00
C LEU A 71 12.46 5.31 -1.47
N GLN A 72 11.64 4.43 -2.01
CA GLN A 72 11.72 4.08 -3.42
C GLN A 72 11.47 5.29 -4.31
N LEU A 73 10.51 6.11 -3.94
CA LEU A 73 10.21 7.33 -4.68
C LEU A 73 11.38 8.30 -4.64
N ASN A 74 12.04 8.41 -3.49
CA ASN A 74 13.17 9.29 -3.34
C ASN A 74 14.38 8.86 -4.18
N LYS A 75 14.49 7.58 -4.46
CA LYS A 75 15.55 7.07 -5.32
C LYS A 75 15.32 7.41 -6.78
N LEU A 76 14.10 7.69 -7.13
CA LEU A 76 13.73 8.04 -8.49
C LEU A 76 13.99 9.53 -8.70
N LYS A 77 14.94 9.85 -9.54
CA LYS A 77 15.28 11.25 -9.80
C LYS A 77 14.85 11.71 -11.18
#